data_cb84ce34a09d6e8118c336e6dcf15501
#
_entry.id   cb84ce34a09d6e8118c336e6dcf15501
#
_cell.length_a   1.000
_cell.length_b   1.000
_cell.length_c   1.000
_cell.angle_alpha   90.00
_cell.angle_beta   90.00
_cell.angle_gamma   90.00
#
_symmetry.space_group_name_H-M   'P 1'
#
loop_
_entity.id
_entity.type
_entity.pdbx_description
1 polymer ?
#
loop_
_entity_poly.entity_id
_entity_poly.type
_entity_poly.pdbx_seq_one_letter_code
_entity_poly.pdbx_strand_id
1 'polypeptide(L)'
;MAARGPRPRPGVLDIAPYVPGTSALPGAHPVIKLSSNETPFGPSPRAIEAYQAAAASLSRYPDGSARPLREAIGAFYGLDPARIVCGAGSDELLNLLAAVYLGPGDDAIYSAHGFLVYKIAIMGRGATPVAAPETNLTADVDAILASVSPHTRLVFIANPNNPTGTYLPFDEVKRLRQSLPDDVLLVLDAAYAEYVRKNDYESGIELVATSPNTVMTRTFSKLYGLASLRIGWAYCPPSVADALNRIRGPFNVSGPAIAAGVAALTDQSWAQAAVEHNEVWRGRMAEALAGIELKVTPSAANFLLLHFPKGSGRSAVAADKFLHGRRIILRRVEEYGLPDALRMTIGTEEENRAALSALASFMGGNGAPHR
;
A
#
# COMPACT_ATOMS: atom_id res chain seq x y z
N MET A 1 2.03 40.26 -22.22
CA MET A 1 2.82 39.12 -22.74
C MET A 1 2.98 38.14 -21.59
N ALA A 2 2.43 36.90 -21.71
CA ALA A 2 2.65 35.91 -20.68
C ALA A 2 4.14 35.54 -20.60
N ALA A 3 4.69 35.52 -19.40
CA ALA A 3 6.10 35.19 -19.17
C ALA A 3 6.46 33.87 -19.83
N ARG A 4 7.46 33.85 -20.72
CA ARG A 4 7.99 32.63 -21.33
C ARG A 4 8.91 31.95 -20.31
N GLY A 5 8.32 31.12 -19.43
CA GLY A 5 9.06 30.27 -18.51
C GLY A 5 9.19 28.82 -19.02
N PRO A 6 9.95 27.96 -18.31
CA PRO A 6 10.03 26.52 -18.59
C PRO A 6 8.64 25.90 -18.57
N ARG A 7 8.37 25.00 -19.51
CA ARG A 7 7.10 24.27 -19.57
C ARG A 7 7.34 22.80 -19.19
N PRO A 8 6.52 22.22 -18.29
CA PRO A 8 6.54 20.78 -18.04
C PRO A 8 6.23 20.02 -19.33
N ARG A 9 6.61 18.73 -19.36
CA ARG A 9 6.20 17.83 -20.44
C ARG A 9 4.67 17.76 -20.54
N PRO A 10 4.11 17.51 -21.73
CA PRO A 10 2.68 17.27 -21.88
C PRO A 10 2.16 16.21 -20.91
N GLY A 11 0.95 16.40 -20.39
CA GLY A 11 0.30 15.49 -19.45
C GLY A 11 0.70 15.65 -17.97
N VAL A 12 1.84 16.27 -17.64
CA VAL A 12 2.27 16.45 -16.24
C VAL A 12 1.31 17.32 -15.44
N LEU A 13 0.79 18.40 -16.06
CA LEU A 13 -0.17 19.29 -15.39
C LEU A 13 -1.59 18.72 -15.30
N ASP A 14 -1.86 17.62 -15.98
CA ASP A 14 -3.13 16.88 -15.89
C ASP A 14 -3.13 15.90 -14.70
N ILE A 15 -1.96 15.69 -14.06
CA ILE A 15 -1.85 14.87 -12.86
C ILE A 15 -2.39 15.64 -11.66
N ALA A 16 -3.47 15.15 -11.04
CA ALA A 16 -3.88 15.65 -9.75
C ALA A 16 -2.80 15.31 -8.70
N PRO A 17 -2.29 16.30 -7.93
CA PRO A 17 -1.35 16.01 -6.85
C PRO A 17 -1.93 15.01 -5.86
N TYR A 18 -1.11 14.07 -5.37
CA TYR A 18 -1.53 13.16 -4.33
C TYR A 18 -1.85 13.92 -3.04
N VAL A 19 -3.08 13.78 -2.55
CA VAL A 19 -3.51 14.36 -1.29
C VAL A 19 -3.45 13.29 -0.20
N PRO A 20 -2.54 13.41 0.77
CA PRO A 20 -2.49 12.46 1.88
C PRO A 20 -3.77 12.50 2.71
N GLY A 21 -4.09 11.41 3.41
CA GLY A 21 -5.18 11.41 4.37
C GLY A 21 -4.95 12.46 5.47
N THR A 22 -6.03 13.05 5.97
CA THR A 22 -5.98 13.92 7.15
C THR A 22 -5.25 13.21 8.29
N SER A 23 -4.28 13.88 8.89
CA SER A 23 -3.45 13.32 9.98
C SER A 23 -3.59 14.10 11.28
N ALA A 24 -4.19 15.28 11.25
CA ALA A 24 -4.38 16.15 12.42
C ALA A 24 -5.70 16.92 12.30
N LEU A 25 -6.25 17.28 13.43
CA LEU A 25 -7.42 18.16 13.53
C LEU A 25 -7.05 19.40 14.38
N PRO A 26 -7.68 20.57 14.15
CA PRO A 26 -7.44 21.76 14.96
C PRO A 26 -7.68 21.49 16.46
N GLY A 27 -6.89 22.13 17.32
CA GLY A 27 -6.99 22.03 18.79
C GLY A 27 -5.91 21.15 19.42
N ALA A 28 -5.71 21.30 20.73
CA ALA A 28 -4.62 20.70 21.49
C ALA A 28 -4.84 19.23 21.93
N HIS A 29 -6.05 18.72 21.76
CA HIS A 29 -6.36 17.34 22.20
C HIS A 29 -5.87 16.30 21.19
N PRO A 30 -5.42 15.12 21.66
CA PRO A 30 -4.99 14.01 20.80
C PRO A 30 -6.12 13.56 19.86
N VAL A 31 -5.75 12.98 18.73
CA VAL A 31 -6.67 12.41 17.74
C VAL A 31 -6.47 10.91 17.63
N ILE A 32 -7.53 10.17 17.37
CA ILE A 32 -7.50 8.77 16.97
C ILE A 32 -7.35 8.75 15.45
N LYS A 33 -6.13 8.43 14.98
CA LYS A 33 -5.80 8.45 13.55
C LYS A 33 -5.86 7.05 12.95
N LEU A 34 -6.94 6.73 12.24
CA LEU A 34 -7.15 5.45 11.56
C LEU A 34 -7.19 5.60 10.02
N SER A 35 -6.42 6.55 9.48
CA SER A 35 -6.52 6.97 8.07
C SER A 35 -5.40 6.47 7.15
N SER A 36 -4.27 5.96 7.68
CA SER A 36 -3.06 5.76 6.85
C SER A 36 -2.50 4.33 6.85
N ASN A 37 -3.25 3.36 7.38
CA ASN A 37 -2.88 1.94 7.42
C ASN A 37 -1.55 1.71 8.16
N GLU A 38 -1.27 2.52 9.18
CA GLU A 38 -0.14 2.34 10.08
C GLU A 38 -0.44 1.18 11.06
N THR A 39 0.58 0.48 11.54
CA THR A 39 0.38 -0.50 12.61
C THR A 39 0.19 0.21 13.96
N PRO A 40 -0.78 -0.20 14.79
CA PRO A 40 -1.01 0.43 16.09
C PRO A 40 0.12 0.20 17.11
N PHE A 41 0.97 -0.82 16.88
CA PHE A 41 2.08 -1.14 17.78
C PHE A 41 3.32 -0.30 17.55
N GLY A 42 3.37 0.46 16.43
CA GLY A 42 4.58 1.16 16.02
C GLY A 42 5.73 0.21 15.66
N PRO A 43 6.96 0.73 15.57
CA PRO A 43 8.14 -0.07 15.30
C PRO A 43 8.53 -0.92 16.51
N SER A 44 9.21 -2.04 16.27
CA SER A 44 9.74 -2.87 17.36
C SER A 44 10.79 -2.11 18.19
N PRO A 45 10.93 -2.42 19.49
CA PRO A 45 11.98 -1.83 20.34
C PRO A 45 13.38 -1.98 19.74
N ARG A 46 13.70 -3.15 19.15
CA ARG A 46 14.99 -3.40 18.49
C ARG A 46 15.21 -2.48 17.29
N ALA A 47 14.15 -2.18 16.53
CA ALA A 47 14.25 -1.24 15.40
C ALA A 47 14.50 0.20 15.89
N ILE A 48 13.89 0.61 17.01
CA ILE A 48 14.13 1.91 17.63
C ILE A 48 15.57 2.01 18.14
N GLU A 49 16.08 0.99 18.83
CA GLU A 49 17.45 0.95 19.33
C GLU A 49 18.48 1.03 18.17
N ALA A 50 18.27 0.25 17.11
CA ALA A 50 19.13 0.28 15.92
C ALA A 50 19.12 1.64 15.23
N TYR A 51 17.95 2.28 15.13
CA TYR A 51 17.81 3.64 14.60
C TYR A 51 18.60 4.65 15.45
N GLN A 52 18.47 4.60 16.79
CA GLN A 52 19.16 5.50 17.71
C GLN A 52 20.67 5.30 17.64
N ALA A 53 21.15 4.06 17.60
CA ALA A 53 22.57 3.75 17.44
C ALA A 53 23.15 4.31 16.12
N ALA A 54 22.36 4.28 15.04
CA ALA A 54 22.78 4.81 13.75
C ALA A 54 22.94 6.35 13.73
N ALA A 55 22.38 7.07 14.71
CA ALA A 55 22.52 8.52 14.81
C ALA A 55 23.98 8.98 14.96
N ALA A 56 24.85 8.15 15.54
CA ALA A 56 26.28 8.46 15.66
C ALA A 56 27.03 8.52 14.31
N SER A 57 26.45 7.99 13.23
CA SER A 57 27.06 7.91 11.90
C SER A 57 26.39 8.80 10.85
N LEU A 58 25.52 9.74 11.24
CA LEU A 58 24.74 10.57 10.30
C LEU A 58 25.60 11.44 9.36
N SER A 59 26.84 11.72 9.72
CA SER A 59 27.79 12.48 8.88
C SER A 59 28.38 11.66 7.72
N ARG A 60 28.10 10.37 7.63
CA ARG A 60 28.64 9.46 6.61
C ARG A 60 27.53 8.96 5.69
N TYR A 61 27.83 8.84 4.41
CA TYR A 61 26.95 8.17 3.46
C TYR A 61 26.76 6.69 3.85
N PRO A 62 25.55 6.14 3.69
CA PRO A 62 25.29 4.71 3.90
C PRO A 62 25.90 3.87 2.78
N ASP A 63 25.79 2.54 2.91
CA ASP A 63 26.03 1.65 1.78
C ASP A 63 25.02 1.94 0.65
N GLY A 64 25.53 2.40 -0.48
CA GLY A 64 24.70 2.79 -1.62
C GLY A 64 23.92 1.65 -2.26
N SER A 65 24.30 0.40 -1.96
CA SER A 65 23.57 -0.81 -2.41
C SER A 65 22.56 -1.33 -1.38
N ALA A 66 22.49 -0.74 -0.18
CA ALA A 66 21.74 -1.23 0.97
C ALA A 66 22.01 -2.72 1.27
N ARG A 67 23.27 -3.16 1.08
CA ARG A 67 23.67 -4.57 1.20
C ARG A 67 23.22 -5.23 2.50
N PRO A 68 23.42 -4.63 3.70
CA PRO A 68 22.99 -5.27 4.94
C PRO A 68 21.50 -5.57 4.97
N LEU A 69 20.67 -4.68 4.41
CA LEU A 69 19.23 -4.88 4.35
C LEU A 69 18.85 -5.95 3.33
N ARG A 70 19.48 -5.95 2.13
CA ARG A 70 19.26 -6.99 1.11
C ARG A 70 19.64 -8.38 1.61
N GLU A 71 20.79 -8.50 2.31
CA GLU A 71 21.24 -9.76 2.91
C GLU A 71 20.29 -10.24 4.00
N ALA A 72 19.78 -9.34 4.85
CA ALA A 72 18.80 -9.68 5.88
C ALA A 72 17.46 -10.14 5.26
N ILE A 73 16.97 -9.45 4.23
CA ILE A 73 15.76 -9.85 3.50
C ILE A 73 15.97 -11.20 2.81
N GLY A 74 17.11 -11.38 2.14
CA GLY A 74 17.47 -12.64 1.48
C GLY A 74 17.52 -13.81 2.46
N ALA A 75 18.15 -13.63 3.61
CA ALA A 75 18.23 -14.65 4.65
C ALA A 75 16.84 -15.00 5.23
N PHE A 76 15.99 -13.97 5.45
CA PHE A 76 14.68 -14.16 6.06
C PHE A 76 13.68 -14.88 5.12
N TYR A 77 13.67 -14.52 3.83
CA TYR A 77 12.74 -15.07 2.85
C TYR A 77 13.33 -16.20 1.99
N GLY A 78 14.59 -16.56 2.17
CA GLY A 78 15.28 -17.55 1.33
C GLY A 78 15.53 -17.07 -0.10
N LEU A 79 15.81 -15.77 -0.29
CA LEU A 79 15.96 -15.14 -1.60
C LEU A 79 17.42 -14.78 -1.92
N ASP A 80 17.74 -14.72 -3.22
CA ASP A 80 19.02 -14.18 -3.67
C ASP A 80 19.09 -12.65 -3.44
N PRO A 81 20.00 -12.16 -2.57
CA PRO A 81 20.16 -10.73 -2.31
C PRO A 81 20.52 -9.92 -3.56
N ALA A 82 21.13 -10.54 -4.59
CA ALA A 82 21.46 -9.86 -5.83
C ALA A 82 20.20 -9.47 -6.66
N ARG A 83 19.09 -10.16 -6.43
CA ARG A 83 17.78 -9.91 -7.05
C ARG A 83 16.89 -8.97 -6.25
N ILE A 84 17.36 -8.47 -5.10
CA ILE A 84 16.64 -7.55 -4.23
C ILE A 84 17.12 -6.12 -4.51
N VAL A 85 16.17 -5.22 -4.76
CA VAL A 85 16.42 -3.77 -4.89
C VAL A 85 15.68 -3.04 -3.78
N CYS A 86 16.41 -2.28 -2.94
CA CYS A 86 15.81 -1.46 -1.89
C CYS A 86 15.54 -0.04 -2.38
N GLY A 87 14.45 0.55 -1.88
CA GLY A 87 14.00 1.89 -2.24
C GLY A 87 13.52 2.70 -1.04
N ALA A 88 13.40 4.02 -1.22
CA ALA A 88 12.79 4.95 -0.27
C ALA A 88 11.26 4.74 -0.21
N GLY A 89 10.83 3.60 0.33
CA GLY A 89 9.48 3.06 0.25
C GLY A 89 9.25 2.27 -1.05
N SER A 90 8.19 1.45 -1.09
CA SER A 90 7.76 0.81 -2.34
C SER A 90 7.36 1.83 -3.41
N ASP A 91 6.92 3.03 -3.02
CA ASP A 91 6.55 4.11 -3.95
C ASP A 91 7.71 4.49 -4.88
N GLU A 92 8.96 4.58 -4.36
CA GLU A 92 10.11 4.83 -5.23
C GLU A 92 10.29 3.71 -6.25
N LEU A 93 10.15 2.45 -5.83
CA LEU A 93 10.31 1.29 -6.71
C LEU A 93 9.24 1.24 -7.80
N LEU A 94 7.99 1.55 -7.48
CA LEU A 94 6.90 1.67 -8.45
C LEU A 94 7.19 2.78 -9.48
N ASN A 95 7.68 3.93 -9.02
CA ASN A 95 8.09 5.03 -9.89
C ASN A 95 9.31 4.68 -10.76
N LEU A 96 10.27 3.94 -10.22
CA LEU A 96 11.44 3.47 -10.97
C LEU A 96 11.03 2.46 -12.05
N LEU A 97 10.14 1.51 -11.72
CA LEU A 97 9.58 0.57 -12.70
C LEU A 97 8.88 1.31 -13.84
N ALA A 98 8.03 2.28 -13.53
CA ALA A 98 7.42 3.14 -14.54
C ALA A 98 8.46 3.90 -15.35
N ALA A 99 9.58 4.35 -14.73
CA ALA A 99 10.63 5.08 -15.42
C ALA A 99 11.45 4.23 -16.38
N VAL A 100 11.62 2.94 -16.08
CA VAL A 100 12.37 2.01 -16.92
C VAL A 100 11.54 1.53 -18.11
N TYR A 101 10.24 1.28 -17.90
CA TYR A 101 9.43 0.53 -18.86
C TYR A 101 8.37 1.36 -19.58
N LEU A 102 8.15 2.63 -19.22
CA LEU A 102 7.10 3.46 -19.82
C LEU A 102 7.67 4.74 -20.43
N GLY A 103 7.11 5.10 -21.58
CA GLY A 103 7.32 6.35 -22.29
C GLY A 103 6.06 6.81 -23.02
N PRO A 104 6.15 7.96 -23.74
CA PRO A 104 5.05 8.41 -24.59
C PRO A 104 4.68 7.38 -25.66
N GLY A 105 3.39 7.05 -25.74
CA GLY A 105 2.86 6.03 -26.66
C GLY A 105 2.65 4.66 -26.00
N ASP A 106 3.25 4.39 -24.85
CA ASP A 106 2.99 3.19 -24.06
C ASP A 106 1.74 3.35 -23.20
N ASP A 107 1.16 2.23 -22.79
CA ASP A 107 0.15 2.19 -21.74
C ASP A 107 0.53 1.25 -20.59
N ALA A 108 -0.09 1.46 -19.44
CA ALA A 108 0.02 0.57 -18.31
C ALA A 108 -1.34 0.39 -17.62
N ILE A 109 -1.63 -0.87 -17.27
CA ILE A 109 -2.91 -1.30 -16.72
C ILE A 109 -2.81 -1.36 -15.18
N TYR A 110 -3.88 -0.99 -14.50
CA TYR A 110 -4.10 -1.19 -13.07
C TYR A 110 -5.59 -1.41 -12.79
N SER A 111 -5.97 -2.01 -11.65
CA SER A 111 -7.38 -2.19 -11.30
C SER A 111 -8.06 -0.86 -10.99
N ALA A 112 -9.33 -0.70 -11.32
CA ALA A 112 -10.08 0.57 -11.28
C ALA A 112 -9.98 1.32 -9.94
N HIS A 113 -9.99 0.59 -8.82
CA HIS A 113 -9.78 1.15 -7.49
C HIS A 113 -8.35 0.86 -6.96
N GLY A 114 -7.37 0.71 -7.85
CA GLY A 114 -5.97 0.49 -7.48
C GLY A 114 -5.31 1.70 -6.82
N PHE A 115 -4.14 1.47 -6.23
CA PHE A 115 -3.42 2.52 -5.51
C PHE A 115 -3.09 3.72 -6.41
N LEU A 116 -3.45 4.92 -5.99
CA LEU A 116 -3.38 6.16 -6.79
C LEU A 116 -1.99 6.46 -7.37
N VAL A 117 -0.93 5.97 -6.71
CA VAL A 117 0.45 6.14 -7.18
C VAL A 117 0.68 5.51 -8.55
N TYR A 118 -0.02 4.44 -8.90
CA TYR A 118 0.14 3.83 -10.23
C TYR A 118 -0.22 4.81 -11.34
N LYS A 119 -1.40 5.41 -11.26
CA LYS A 119 -1.85 6.42 -12.24
C LYS A 119 -0.87 7.58 -12.33
N ILE A 120 -0.41 8.08 -11.19
CA ILE A 120 0.56 9.19 -11.11
C ILE A 120 1.89 8.79 -11.76
N ALA A 121 2.42 7.61 -11.44
CA ALA A 121 3.69 7.11 -11.99
C ALA A 121 3.61 6.93 -13.51
N ILE A 122 2.52 6.38 -14.04
CA ILE A 122 2.28 6.17 -15.45
C ILE A 122 2.23 7.52 -16.20
N MET A 123 1.35 8.42 -15.78
CA MET A 123 1.19 9.74 -16.39
C MET A 123 2.47 10.58 -16.29
N GLY A 124 3.20 10.46 -15.19
CA GLY A 124 4.49 11.12 -14.99
C GLY A 124 5.56 10.71 -16.01
N ARG A 125 5.37 9.62 -16.75
CA ARG A 125 6.23 9.19 -17.87
C ARG A 125 5.69 9.59 -19.24
N GLY A 126 4.50 10.17 -19.30
CA GLY A 126 3.79 10.50 -20.55
C GLY A 126 3.10 9.27 -21.17
N ALA A 127 2.99 8.20 -20.42
CA ALA A 127 2.25 6.99 -20.79
C ALA A 127 0.76 7.11 -20.42
N THR A 128 -0.06 6.25 -21.00
CA THR A 128 -1.51 6.23 -20.80
C THR A 128 -1.89 5.29 -19.65
N PRO A 129 -2.57 5.77 -18.58
CA PRO A 129 -3.08 4.91 -17.54
C PRO A 129 -4.38 4.24 -17.98
N VAL A 130 -4.45 2.91 -17.91
CA VAL A 130 -5.63 2.11 -18.26
C VAL A 130 -6.17 1.45 -17.00
N ALA A 131 -7.37 1.90 -16.57
CA ALA A 131 -8.04 1.36 -15.39
C ALA A 131 -8.92 0.18 -15.80
N ALA A 132 -8.53 -1.05 -15.48
CA ALA A 132 -9.30 -2.25 -15.74
C ALA A 132 -10.49 -2.36 -14.74
N PRO A 133 -11.70 -2.67 -15.21
CA PRO A 133 -12.84 -2.90 -14.32
C PRO A 133 -12.58 -3.98 -13.27
N GLU A 134 -13.30 -3.88 -12.17
CA GLU A 134 -13.25 -4.82 -11.06
C GLU A 134 -14.58 -5.55 -10.88
N THR A 135 -14.53 -6.78 -10.41
CA THR A 135 -15.71 -7.53 -9.98
C THR A 135 -15.78 -7.56 -8.45
N ASN A 136 -16.86 -7.03 -7.86
CA ASN A 136 -17.03 -6.94 -6.40
C ASN A 136 -15.85 -6.29 -5.67
N LEU A 137 -15.31 -5.20 -6.20
CA LEU A 137 -14.16 -4.47 -5.66
C LEU A 137 -12.87 -5.31 -5.60
N THR A 138 -12.79 -6.36 -6.38
CA THR A 138 -11.62 -7.23 -6.54
C THR A 138 -11.14 -7.13 -7.98
N ALA A 139 -9.84 -7.08 -8.19
CA ALA A 139 -9.25 -7.08 -9.52
C ALA A 139 -9.80 -8.25 -10.34
N ASP A 140 -10.19 -8.00 -11.59
CA ASP A 140 -10.75 -8.99 -12.49
C ASP A 140 -9.74 -9.33 -13.57
N VAL A 141 -9.25 -10.55 -13.54
CA VAL A 141 -8.19 -11.02 -14.46
C VAL A 141 -8.65 -10.97 -15.92
N ASP A 142 -9.90 -11.32 -16.21
CA ASP A 142 -10.42 -11.28 -17.57
C ASP A 142 -10.56 -9.83 -18.08
N ALA A 143 -11.00 -8.92 -17.20
CA ALA A 143 -11.06 -7.49 -17.53
C ALA A 143 -9.67 -6.88 -17.74
N ILE A 144 -8.67 -7.29 -16.95
CA ILE A 144 -7.28 -6.87 -17.13
C ILE A 144 -6.77 -7.37 -18.48
N LEU A 145 -6.95 -8.64 -18.79
CA LEU A 145 -6.51 -9.25 -20.07
C LEU A 145 -7.21 -8.62 -21.28
N ALA A 146 -8.50 -8.32 -21.16
CA ALA A 146 -9.25 -7.61 -22.20
C ALA A 146 -8.78 -6.15 -22.41
N SER A 147 -8.10 -5.57 -21.43
CA SER A 147 -7.55 -4.22 -21.50
C SER A 147 -6.14 -4.16 -22.13
N VAL A 148 -5.51 -5.31 -22.38
CA VAL A 148 -4.16 -5.38 -22.97
C VAL A 148 -4.20 -4.93 -24.43
N SER A 149 -3.30 -4.04 -24.79
CA SER A 149 -3.09 -3.53 -26.14
C SER A 149 -1.66 -3.83 -26.64
N PRO A 150 -1.34 -3.61 -27.93
CA PRO A 150 0.04 -3.68 -28.42
C PRO A 150 0.99 -2.64 -27.77
N HIS A 151 0.44 -1.65 -27.07
CA HIS A 151 1.19 -0.59 -26.39
C HIS A 151 1.38 -0.86 -24.90
N THR A 152 0.73 -1.90 -24.35
CA THR A 152 0.85 -2.24 -22.92
C THR A 152 2.25 -2.73 -22.59
N ARG A 153 2.87 -2.13 -21.55
CA ARG A 153 4.21 -2.49 -21.07
C ARG A 153 4.22 -2.92 -19.60
N LEU A 154 3.29 -2.41 -18.80
CA LEU A 154 3.19 -2.75 -17.38
C LEU A 154 1.76 -3.09 -16.98
N VAL A 155 1.63 -4.03 -16.05
CA VAL A 155 0.39 -4.27 -15.30
C VAL A 155 0.71 -4.18 -13.82
N PHE A 156 0.07 -3.24 -13.11
CA PHE A 156 0.20 -3.07 -11.66
C PHE A 156 -0.98 -3.72 -10.94
N ILE A 157 -0.71 -4.65 -10.04
CA ILE A 157 -1.72 -5.30 -9.19
C ILE A 157 -1.30 -5.18 -7.74
N ALA A 158 -2.08 -4.45 -6.94
CA ALA A 158 -1.97 -4.47 -5.50
C ALA A 158 -2.67 -5.72 -4.96
N ASN A 159 -1.95 -6.56 -4.21
CA ASN A 159 -2.50 -7.81 -3.68
C ASN A 159 -1.98 -8.09 -2.25
N PRO A 160 -2.80 -7.81 -1.21
CA PRO A 160 -4.15 -7.23 -1.18
C PRO A 160 -4.24 -5.80 -1.69
N ASN A 161 -5.40 -5.44 -2.27
CA ASN A 161 -5.60 -4.12 -2.83
C ASN A 161 -5.89 -3.05 -1.77
N ASN A 162 -5.43 -1.85 -2.01
CA ASN A 162 -5.76 -0.63 -1.28
C ASN A 162 -6.52 0.32 -2.23
N PRO A 163 -7.79 0.72 -1.94
CA PRO A 163 -8.41 0.78 -0.61
C PRO A 163 -9.41 -0.35 -0.30
N THR A 164 -9.58 -1.33 -1.16
CA THR A 164 -10.67 -2.31 -1.04
C THR A 164 -10.42 -3.39 0.01
N GLY A 165 -9.16 -3.75 0.25
CA GLY A 165 -8.75 -4.83 1.15
C GLY A 165 -8.91 -6.22 0.55
N THR A 166 -9.50 -6.34 -0.63
CA THR A 166 -9.68 -7.59 -1.36
C THR A 166 -8.37 -8.12 -1.92
N TYR A 167 -8.32 -9.41 -2.26
CA TYR A 167 -7.14 -10.03 -2.85
C TYR A 167 -7.52 -11.01 -3.95
N LEU A 168 -6.58 -11.25 -4.85
CA LEU A 168 -6.63 -12.34 -5.83
C LEU A 168 -5.99 -13.60 -5.25
N PRO A 169 -6.63 -14.77 -5.35
CA PRO A 169 -5.99 -16.06 -5.12
C PRO A 169 -4.78 -16.26 -6.02
N PHE A 170 -3.80 -17.02 -5.53
CA PHE A 170 -2.55 -17.22 -6.27
C PHE A 170 -2.73 -17.85 -7.66
N ASP A 171 -3.70 -18.73 -7.82
CA ASP A 171 -4.00 -19.33 -9.11
C ASP A 171 -4.47 -18.30 -10.15
N GLU A 172 -5.24 -17.29 -9.71
CA GLU A 172 -5.63 -16.18 -10.58
C GLU A 172 -4.45 -15.27 -10.94
N VAL A 173 -3.52 -15.04 -10.00
CA VAL A 173 -2.29 -14.30 -10.28
C VAL A 173 -1.41 -15.07 -11.29
N LYS A 174 -1.29 -16.39 -11.15
CA LYS A 174 -0.59 -17.25 -12.11
C LYS A 174 -1.28 -17.21 -13.48
N ARG A 175 -2.60 -17.33 -13.53
CA ARG A 175 -3.38 -17.26 -14.76
C ARG A 175 -3.15 -15.91 -15.45
N LEU A 176 -3.18 -14.82 -14.70
CA LEU A 176 -2.87 -13.49 -15.24
C LEU A 176 -1.48 -13.48 -15.90
N ARG A 177 -0.43 -13.91 -15.17
CA ARG A 177 0.94 -13.89 -15.73
C ARG A 177 1.07 -14.76 -16.98
N GLN A 178 0.48 -15.95 -16.97
CA GLN A 178 0.56 -16.90 -18.09
C GLN A 178 -0.17 -16.39 -19.35
N SER A 179 -1.17 -15.53 -19.18
CA SER A 179 -1.98 -14.99 -20.27
C SER A 179 -1.51 -13.63 -20.77
N LEU A 180 -0.67 -12.91 -20.02
CA LEU A 180 -0.06 -11.67 -20.47
C LEU A 180 1.06 -11.93 -21.47
N PRO A 181 1.25 -11.05 -22.49
CA PRO A 181 2.38 -11.11 -23.40
C PRO A 181 3.74 -11.14 -22.66
N ASP A 182 4.75 -11.75 -23.30
CA ASP A 182 6.08 -11.91 -22.70
C ASP A 182 6.82 -10.58 -22.51
N ASP A 183 6.50 -9.55 -23.27
CA ASP A 183 7.07 -8.21 -23.19
C ASP A 183 6.33 -7.28 -22.21
N VAL A 184 5.27 -7.78 -21.55
CA VAL A 184 4.54 -7.05 -20.49
C VAL A 184 5.05 -7.47 -19.12
N LEU A 185 5.54 -6.50 -18.34
CA LEU A 185 5.98 -6.72 -16.97
C LEU A 185 4.79 -6.68 -16.00
N LEU A 186 4.58 -7.75 -15.24
CA LEU A 186 3.62 -7.80 -14.15
C LEU A 186 4.29 -7.32 -12.83
N VAL A 187 3.71 -6.31 -12.20
CA VAL A 187 4.17 -5.76 -10.93
C VAL A 187 3.15 -6.09 -9.83
N LEU A 188 3.52 -6.96 -8.92
CA LEU A 188 2.73 -7.36 -7.76
C LEU A 188 3.12 -6.49 -6.56
N ASP A 189 2.27 -5.54 -6.20
CA ASP A 189 2.46 -4.71 -5.02
C ASP A 189 1.87 -5.41 -3.79
N ALA A 190 2.74 -6.08 -3.05
CA ALA A 190 2.42 -6.92 -1.91
C ALA A 190 2.60 -6.18 -0.57
N ALA A 191 2.23 -4.88 -0.51
CA ALA A 191 2.43 -4.01 0.65
C ALA A 191 1.73 -4.48 1.93
N TYR A 192 0.75 -5.37 1.82
CA TYR A 192 -0.02 -5.93 2.94
C TYR A 192 0.12 -7.45 3.07
N ALA A 193 1.07 -8.06 2.35
CA ALA A 193 1.22 -9.52 2.28
C ALA A 193 1.40 -10.19 3.64
N GLU A 194 2.09 -9.53 4.57
CA GLU A 194 2.36 -10.08 5.91
C GLU A 194 1.09 -10.26 6.76
N TYR A 195 0.01 -9.54 6.44
CA TYR A 195 -1.28 -9.65 7.16
C TYR A 195 -2.17 -10.77 6.65
N VAL A 196 -1.86 -11.37 5.49
CA VAL A 196 -2.74 -12.36 4.86
C VAL A 196 -2.59 -13.73 5.50
N ARG A 197 -3.70 -14.27 5.99
CA ARG A 197 -3.81 -15.61 6.62
C ARG A 197 -4.70 -16.54 5.77
N LYS A 198 -4.54 -16.47 4.44
CA LYS A 198 -5.31 -17.29 3.49
C LYS A 198 -4.40 -18.32 2.85
N ASN A 199 -4.88 -19.58 2.76
CA ASN A 199 -4.11 -20.70 2.21
C ASN A 199 -3.91 -20.62 0.70
N ASP A 200 -4.76 -19.87 0.01
CA ASP A 200 -4.75 -19.67 -1.45
C ASP A 200 -4.05 -18.38 -1.86
N TYR A 201 -3.33 -17.72 -0.93
CA TYR A 201 -2.59 -16.50 -1.18
C TYR A 201 -1.08 -16.73 -1.20
N GLU A 202 -0.40 -16.13 -2.18
CA GLU A 202 1.05 -15.98 -2.27
C GLU A 202 1.40 -14.55 -2.69
N SER A 203 2.49 -14.01 -2.17
CA SER A 203 2.86 -12.60 -2.34
C SER A 203 3.46 -12.24 -3.71
N GLY A 204 3.78 -13.21 -4.53
CA GLY A 204 4.49 -13.08 -5.81
C GLY A 204 5.93 -13.58 -5.78
N ILE A 205 6.47 -13.96 -4.63
CA ILE A 205 7.87 -14.45 -4.52
C ILE A 205 8.10 -15.67 -5.39
N GLU A 206 7.20 -16.66 -5.31
CA GLU A 206 7.27 -17.90 -6.10
C GLU A 206 7.20 -17.60 -7.60
N LEU A 207 6.29 -16.70 -7.99
CA LEU A 207 6.11 -16.33 -9.39
C LEU A 207 7.32 -15.57 -9.94
N VAL A 208 7.92 -14.66 -9.17
CA VAL A 208 9.16 -13.96 -9.56
C VAL A 208 10.33 -14.94 -9.69
N ALA A 209 10.38 -15.99 -8.87
CA ALA A 209 11.46 -16.98 -8.93
C ALA A 209 11.50 -17.69 -10.27
N THR A 210 10.33 -17.90 -10.89
CA THR A 210 10.15 -18.71 -12.13
C THR A 210 9.81 -17.90 -13.38
N SER A 211 9.56 -16.58 -13.25
CA SER A 211 9.13 -15.70 -14.33
C SER A 211 10.16 -14.59 -14.61
N PRO A 212 10.59 -14.38 -15.88
CA PRO A 212 11.53 -13.31 -16.24
C PRO A 212 10.86 -11.91 -16.29
N ASN A 213 9.55 -11.84 -16.22
CA ASN A 213 8.73 -10.64 -16.43
C ASN A 213 7.69 -10.43 -15.33
N THR A 214 8.04 -10.80 -14.10
CA THR A 214 7.26 -10.49 -12.89
C THR A 214 8.16 -9.87 -11.82
N VAL A 215 7.67 -8.84 -11.16
CA VAL A 215 8.30 -8.17 -10.02
C VAL A 215 7.33 -8.16 -8.84
N MET A 216 7.82 -8.38 -7.64
CA MET A 216 7.06 -8.20 -6.41
C MET A 216 7.68 -7.05 -5.60
N THR A 217 6.84 -6.15 -5.08
CA THR A 217 7.26 -5.07 -4.18
C THR A 217 6.67 -5.24 -2.78
N ARG A 218 7.43 -4.85 -1.76
CA ARG A 218 7.03 -4.83 -0.35
C ARG A 218 7.48 -3.56 0.36
N THR A 219 6.90 -3.29 1.52
CA THR A 219 7.19 -2.09 2.31
C THR A 219 7.39 -2.41 3.78
N PHE A 220 8.25 -1.66 4.45
CA PHE A 220 8.35 -1.66 5.91
C PHE A 220 7.38 -0.67 6.57
N SER A 221 6.60 0.07 5.77
CA SER A 221 5.70 1.12 6.27
C SER A 221 4.46 0.58 6.99
N LYS A 222 4.10 -0.70 6.78
CA LYS A 222 2.87 -1.30 7.31
C LYS A 222 3.18 -2.15 8.55
N LEU A 223 3.37 -3.44 8.41
CA LEU A 223 3.59 -4.35 9.53
C LEU A 223 4.73 -3.90 10.46
N TYR A 224 5.85 -3.51 9.89
CA TYR A 224 7.06 -3.18 10.66
C TYR A 224 7.04 -1.80 11.32
N GLY A 225 6.00 -0.98 11.10
CA GLY A 225 5.85 0.33 11.75
C GLY A 225 6.88 1.39 11.34
N LEU A 226 7.59 1.23 10.23
CA LEU A 226 8.67 2.12 9.80
C LEU A 226 8.24 3.10 8.70
N ALA A 227 6.99 3.55 8.73
CA ALA A 227 6.41 4.40 7.67
C ALA A 227 7.21 5.68 7.42
N SER A 228 7.71 6.34 8.48
CA SER A 228 8.47 7.59 8.37
C SER A 228 9.90 7.38 7.87
N LEU A 229 10.47 6.19 8.00
CA LEU A 229 11.83 5.90 7.53
C LEU A 229 11.90 5.63 6.02
N ARG A 230 10.77 5.50 5.37
CA ARG A 230 10.67 5.30 3.93
C ARG A 230 11.54 4.13 3.44
N ILE A 231 11.16 2.90 3.79
CA ILE A 231 11.84 1.68 3.36
C ILE A 231 10.87 0.79 2.60
N GLY A 232 11.29 0.32 1.43
CA GLY A 232 10.63 -0.71 0.65
C GLY A 232 11.67 -1.53 -0.09
N TRP A 233 11.23 -2.64 -0.67
CA TRP A 233 12.07 -3.49 -1.48
C TRP A 233 11.29 -4.17 -2.58
N ALA A 234 11.98 -4.50 -3.66
CA ALA A 234 11.47 -5.30 -4.75
C ALA A 234 12.28 -6.59 -4.87
N TYR A 235 11.62 -7.70 -5.18
CA TYR A 235 12.24 -8.92 -5.67
C TYR A 235 12.03 -8.99 -7.18
N CYS A 236 13.12 -9.12 -7.92
CA CYS A 236 13.12 -8.92 -9.37
C CYS A 236 13.81 -10.08 -10.11
N PRO A 237 13.47 -10.30 -11.39
CA PRO A 237 14.39 -10.95 -12.31
C PRO A 237 15.73 -10.20 -12.41
N PRO A 238 16.86 -10.88 -12.68
CA PRO A 238 18.17 -10.22 -12.71
C PRO A 238 18.25 -9.01 -13.66
N SER A 239 17.63 -9.08 -14.83
CA SER A 239 17.60 -7.99 -15.81
C SER A 239 16.83 -6.77 -15.32
N VAL A 240 15.74 -6.98 -14.58
CA VAL A 240 14.95 -5.90 -13.97
C VAL A 240 15.71 -5.27 -12.80
N ALA A 241 16.34 -6.09 -11.95
CA ALA A 241 17.18 -5.61 -10.86
C ALA A 241 18.34 -4.74 -11.37
N ASP A 242 19.02 -5.16 -12.43
CA ASP A 242 20.07 -4.37 -13.09
C ASP A 242 19.53 -3.03 -13.61
N ALA A 243 18.39 -3.06 -14.34
CA ALA A 243 17.78 -1.85 -14.88
C ALA A 243 17.39 -0.83 -13.79
N LEU A 244 16.79 -1.29 -12.69
CA LEU A 244 16.46 -0.43 -11.55
C LEU A 244 17.72 0.14 -10.89
N ASN A 245 18.76 -0.67 -10.72
CA ASN A 245 20.02 -0.22 -10.13
C ASN A 245 20.76 0.85 -10.95
N ARG A 246 20.52 0.91 -12.27
CA ARG A 246 21.11 1.93 -13.17
C ARG A 246 20.45 3.30 -13.01
N ILE A 247 19.17 3.37 -12.62
CA ILE A 247 18.42 4.65 -12.60
C ILE A 247 18.03 5.11 -11.21
N ARG A 248 18.08 4.24 -10.18
CA ARG A 248 17.80 4.68 -8.81
C ARG A 248 18.83 5.70 -8.34
N GLY A 249 18.41 6.61 -7.46
CA GLY A 249 19.32 7.54 -6.82
C GLY A 249 20.45 6.83 -6.05
N PRO A 250 21.69 7.33 -6.08
CA PRO A 250 22.74 6.84 -5.20
C PRO A 250 22.32 7.10 -3.74
N PHE A 251 22.59 6.14 -2.84
CA PHE A 251 22.26 6.27 -1.41
C PHE A 251 20.78 6.57 -1.11
N ASN A 252 19.88 6.06 -1.94
CA ASN A 252 18.43 6.32 -1.86
C ASN A 252 17.77 5.82 -0.56
N VAL A 253 18.38 4.88 0.16
CA VAL A 253 17.96 4.41 1.48
C VAL A 253 18.96 4.90 2.52
N SER A 254 18.49 5.63 3.55
CA SER A 254 19.36 6.21 4.57
C SER A 254 19.95 5.15 5.51
N GLY A 255 21.11 5.44 6.11
CA GLY A 255 21.78 4.53 7.05
C GLY A 255 20.89 4.13 8.25
N PRO A 256 20.24 5.08 8.94
CA PRO A 256 19.31 4.75 10.01
C PRO A 256 18.12 3.89 9.54
N ALA A 257 17.64 4.11 8.31
CA ALA A 257 16.58 3.29 7.74
C ALA A 257 17.05 1.84 7.49
N ILE A 258 18.24 1.65 6.94
CA ILE A 258 18.86 0.31 6.76
C ILE A 258 18.98 -0.41 8.10
N ALA A 259 19.54 0.24 9.12
CA ALA A 259 19.75 -0.35 10.44
C ALA A 259 18.43 -0.76 11.10
N ALA A 260 17.44 0.15 11.10
CA ALA A 260 16.12 -0.12 11.66
C ALA A 260 15.36 -1.21 10.87
N GLY A 261 15.50 -1.23 9.54
CA GLY A 261 14.88 -2.26 8.69
C GLY A 261 15.42 -3.66 8.98
N VAL A 262 16.74 -3.82 9.12
CA VAL A 262 17.38 -5.09 9.50
C VAL A 262 16.88 -5.54 10.87
N ALA A 263 16.87 -4.65 11.86
CA ALA A 263 16.45 -4.98 13.22
C ALA A 263 14.95 -5.34 13.28
N ALA A 264 14.08 -4.60 12.56
CA ALA A 264 12.65 -4.89 12.49
C ALA A 264 12.37 -6.28 11.87
N LEU A 265 13.10 -6.62 10.81
CA LEU A 265 12.93 -7.91 10.13
C LEU A 265 13.34 -9.09 11.01
N THR A 266 14.29 -8.90 11.91
CA THR A 266 14.74 -9.96 12.83
C THR A 266 13.88 -10.08 14.10
N ASP A 267 13.02 -9.10 14.40
CA ASP A 267 12.12 -9.12 15.56
C ASP A 267 10.76 -9.73 15.21
N GLN A 268 10.76 -11.03 14.93
CA GLN A 268 9.58 -11.73 14.46
C GLN A 268 8.48 -11.86 15.52
N SER A 269 8.83 -11.86 16.80
CA SER A 269 7.83 -11.89 17.88
C SER A 269 6.95 -10.64 17.88
N TRP A 270 7.55 -9.46 17.63
CA TRP A 270 6.81 -8.21 17.50
C TRP A 270 5.91 -8.19 16.26
N ALA A 271 6.45 -8.60 15.12
CA ALA A 271 5.70 -8.70 13.87
C ALA A 271 4.50 -9.66 13.99
N GLN A 272 4.72 -10.84 14.57
CA GLN A 272 3.68 -11.83 14.79
C GLN A 272 2.56 -11.32 15.70
N ALA A 273 2.90 -10.66 16.80
CA ALA A 273 1.91 -10.05 17.70
C ALA A 273 1.05 -8.99 16.98
N ALA A 274 1.66 -8.18 16.11
CA ALA A 274 0.93 -7.20 15.30
C ALA A 274 -0.03 -7.85 14.29
N VAL A 275 0.40 -8.94 13.64
CA VAL A 275 -0.46 -9.72 12.72
C VAL A 275 -1.63 -10.35 13.45
N GLU A 276 -1.40 -10.96 14.61
CA GLU A 276 -2.45 -11.60 15.42
C GLU A 276 -3.47 -10.58 15.94
N HIS A 277 -2.99 -9.44 16.43
CA HIS A 277 -3.86 -8.32 16.82
C HIS A 277 -4.74 -7.87 15.66
N ASN A 278 -4.14 -7.67 14.49
CA ASN A 278 -4.88 -7.25 13.30
C ASN A 278 -5.95 -8.28 12.92
N GLU A 279 -5.63 -9.56 12.90
CA GLU A 279 -6.57 -10.62 12.53
C GLU A 279 -7.79 -10.64 13.46
N VAL A 280 -7.55 -10.60 14.77
CA VAL A 280 -8.60 -10.59 15.79
C VAL A 280 -9.49 -9.35 15.65
N TRP A 281 -8.87 -8.17 15.59
CA TRP A 281 -9.63 -6.93 15.59
C TRP A 281 -10.30 -6.65 14.26
N ARG A 282 -9.70 -7.03 13.14
CA ARG A 282 -10.35 -6.95 11.82
C ARG A 282 -11.66 -7.75 11.80
N GLY A 283 -11.63 -8.98 12.31
CA GLY A 283 -12.82 -9.82 12.41
C GLY A 283 -13.89 -9.21 13.32
N ARG A 284 -13.52 -8.85 14.56
CA ARG A 284 -14.45 -8.24 15.53
C ARG A 284 -15.07 -6.94 15.01
N MET A 285 -14.28 -6.08 14.39
CA MET A 285 -14.77 -4.83 13.83
C MET A 285 -15.72 -5.06 12.66
N ALA A 286 -15.40 -5.99 11.75
CA ALA A 286 -16.27 -6.31 10.63
C ALA A 286 -17.64 -6.83 11.09
N GLU A 287 -17.68 -7.71 12.08
CA GLU A 287 -18.89 -8.24 12.68
C GLU A 287 -19.70 -7.14 13.39
N ALA A 288 -19.06 -6.36 14.26
CA ALA A 288 -19.72 -5.31 15.01
C ALA A 288 -20.28 -4.19 14.11
N LEU A 289 -19.57 -3.82 13.03
CA LEU A 289 -20.04 -2.85 12.04
C LEU A 289 -21.24 -3.38 11.25
N ALA A 290 -21.24 -4.64 10.88
CA ALA A 290 -22.40 -5.27 10.24
C ALA A 290 -23.63 -5.26 11.18
N GLY A 291 -23.44 -5.42 12.50
CA GLY A 291 -24.48 -5.35 13.52
C GLY A 291 -25.14 -3.97 13.65
N ILE A 292 -24.52 -2.91 13.16
CA ILE A 292 -25.09 -1.56 13.06
C ILE A 292 -25.51 -1.19 11.62
N GLU A 293 -25.75 -2.19 10.78
CA GLU A 293 -26.18 -2.05 9.38
C GLU A 293 -25.18 -1.29 8.48
N LEU A 294 -23.89 -1.27 8.86
CA LEU A 294 -22.84 -0.68 8.04
C LEU A 294 -22.15 -1.78 7.22
N LYS A 295 -22.34 -1.75 5.90
CA LYS A 295 -21.73 -2.73 5.00
C LYS A 295 -20.21 -2.57 5.00
N VAL A 296 -19.49 -3.69 5.13
CA VAL A 296 -18.01 -3.76 5.13
C VAL A 296 -17.56 -4.69 4.00
N THR A 297 -16.58 -4.26 3.22
CA THR A 297 -15.91 -5.14 2.25
C THR A 297 -15.01 -6.13 2.99
N PRO A 298 -15.09 -7.45 2.70
CA PRO A 298 -14.13 -8.41 3.24
C PRO A 298 -12.69 -8.01 2.94
N SER A 299 -11.82 -7.96 3.95
CA SER A 299 -10.46 -7.48 3.82
C SER A 299 -9.43 -8.51 4.28
N ALA A 300 -8.32 -8.62 3.56
CA ALA A 300 -7.13 -9.38 3.93
C ALA A 300 -5.97 -8.47 4.39
N ALA A 301 -6.20 -7.14 4.48
CA ALA A 301 -5.20 -6.15 4.88
C ALA A 301 -5.36 -5.72 6.35
N ASN A 302 -4.72 -4.61 6.75
CA ASN A 302 -4.85 -4.04 8.09
C ASN A 302 -5.85 -2.88 8.15
N PHE A 303 -6.88 -2.93 7.33
CA PHE A 303 -7.95 -1.92 7.28
C PHE A 303 -9.25 -2.55 6.77
N LEU A 304 -10.35 -1.83 6.94
CA LEU A 304 -11.68 -2.16 6.43
C LEU A 304 -12.17 -1.02 5.52
N LEU A 305 -12.92 -1.35 4.49
CA LEU A 305 -13.66 -0.40 3.66
C LEU A 305 -15.14 -0.43 4.07
N LEU A 306 -15.61 0.71 4.58
CA LEU A 306 -16.95 0.90 5.13
C LEU A 306 -17.81 1.64 4.12
N HIS A 307 -19.00 1.09 3.77
CA HIS A 307 -19.90 1.67 2.78
C HIS A 307 -21.10 2.33 3.46
N PHE A 308 -21.34 3.59 3.13
CA PHE A 308 -22.40 4.40 3.68
C PHE A 308 -23.55 4.55 2.68
N PRO A 309 -24.80 4.76 3.16
CA PRO A 309 -25.94 5.01 2.29
C PRO A 309 -25.78 6.28 1.45
N LYS A 310 -26.18 6.21 0.18
CA LYS A 310 -26.18 7.36 -0.72
C LYS A 310 -27.28 8.36 -0.36
N GLY A 311 -26.99 9.66 -0.51
CA GLY A 311 -28.01 10.72 -0.48
C GLY A 311 -28.77 10.89 0.82
N SER A 312 -28.32 10.33 1.93
CA SER A 312 -28.94 10.43 3.24
C SER A 312 -28.08 11.28 4.20
N GLY A 313 -28.66 11.69 5.32
CA GLY A 313 -27.90 12.28 6.42
C GLY A 313 -26.83 11.35 7.02
N ARG A 314 -26.80 10.08 6.59
CA ARG A 314 -25.83 9.06 6.99
C ARG A 314 -24.79 8.75 5.89
N SER A 315 -24.51 9.70 5.00
CA SER A 315 -23.50 9.53 3.94
C SER A 315 -22.06 9.47 4.49
N ALA A 316 -21.11 8.97 3.67
CA ALA A 316 -19.69 8.93 4.04
C ALA A 316 -19.12 10.32 4.40
N VAL A 317 -19.53 11.37 3.69
CA VAL A 317 -19.16 12.76 3.98
C VAL A 317 -19.69 13.21 5.35
N ALA A 318 -20.95 12.88 5.66
CA ALA A 318 -21.55 13.20 6.95
C ALA A 318 -20.88 12.43 8.10
N ALA A 319 -20.57 11.14 7.86
CA ALA A 319 -19.83 10.29 8.81
C ALA A 319 -18.44 10.85 9.10
N ASP A 320 -17.68 11.22 8.06
CA ASP A 320 -16.34 11.82 8.21
C ASP A 320 -16.39 13.09 9.08
N LYS A 321 -17.32 14.01 8.77
CA LYS A 321 -17.51 15.23 9.57
C LYS A 321 -17.88 14.93 11.03
N PHE A 322 -18.78 13.95 11.25
CA PHE A 322 -19.21 13.54 12.59
C PHE A 322 -18.07 12.94 13.41
N LEU A 323 -17.25 12.09 12.78
CA LEU A 323 -16.06 11.48 13.39
C LEU A 323 -15.00 12.52 13.71
N HIS A 324 -14.77 13.50 12.83
CA HIS A 324 -13.86 14.63 13.10
C HIS A 324 -14.30 15.42 14.33
N GLY A 325 -15.62 15.63 14.54
CA GLY A 325 -16.15 16.24 15.75
C GLY A 325 -15.88 15.43 17.03
N ARG A 326 -15.54 14.14 16.91
CA ARG A 326 -15.14 13.24 17.99
C ARG A 326 -13.64 12.94 18.01
N ARG A 327 -12.88 13.68 17.19
CA ARG A 327 -11.44 13.55 17.06
C ARG A 327 -10.97 12.19 16.53
N ILE A 328 -11.79 11.55 15.70
CA ILE A 328 -11.48 10.30 14.99
C ILE A 328 -11.33 10.61 13.52
N ILE A 329 -10.25 10.14 12.91
CA ILE A 329 -9.91 10.39 11.51
C ILE A 329 -9.88 9.07 10.75
N LEU A 330 -10.81 8.89 9.83
CA LEU A 330 -10.79 7.82 8.82
C LEU A 330 -10.30 8.38 7.48
N ARG A 331 -10.08 7.52 6.49
CA ARG A 331 -9.67 7.93 5.15
C ARG A 331 -10.87 8.03 4.22
N ARG A 332 -11.12 9.20 3.65
CA ARG A 332 -11.99 9.36 2.49
C ARG A 332 -11.33 8.73 1.26
N VAL A 333 -12.13 8.02 0.46
CA VAL A 333 -11.63 7.25 -0.69
C VAL A 333 -12.34 7.62 -2.00
N GLU A 334 -12.89 8.82 -2.05
CA GLU A 334 -13.53 9.37 -3.26
C GLU A 334 -12.58 9.46 -4.46
N GLU A 335 -11.30 9.80 -4.22
CA GLU A 335 -10.28 9.85 -5.27
C GLU A 335 -10.00 8.47 -5.91
N TYR A 336 -10.38 7.40 -5.21
CA TYR A 336 -10.35 6.02 -5.72
C TYR A 336 -11.65 5.63 -6.45
N GLY A 337 -12.58 6.59 -6.70
CA GLY A 337 -13.88 6.29 -7.28
C GLY A 337 -14.92 5.74 -6.31
N LEU A 338 -14.69 5.85 -5.00
CA LEU A 338 -15.53 5.33 -3.93
C LEU A 338 -16.06 6.45 -3.00
N PRO A 339 -16.88 7.40 -3.52
CA PRO A 339 -17.30 8.58 -2.75
C PRO A 339 -18.21 8.24 -1.55
N ASP A 340 -18.86 7.07 -1.58
CA ASP A 340 -19.78 6.62 -0.53
C ASP A 340 -19.10 5.70 0.49
N ALA A 341 -17.77 5.68 0.54
CA ALA A 341 -17.03 4.83 1.45
C ALA A 341 -15.98 5.59 2.25
N LEU A 342 -15.64 5.03 3.43
CA LEU A 342 -14.49 5.42 4.23
C LEU A 342 -13.62 4.18 4.47
N ARG A 343 -12.29 4.35 4.42
CA ARG A 343 -11.36 3.29 4.80
C ARG A 343 -10.89 3.52 6.23
N MET A 344 -11.03 2.51 7.08
CA MET A 344 -10.65 2.51 8.47
C MET A 344 -9.50 1.54 8.72
N THR A 345 -8.38 2.05 9.20
CA THR A 345 -7.25 1.24 9.68
C THR A 345 -7.65 0.50 10.98
N ILE A 346 -7.15 -0.71 11.19
CA ILE A 346 -7.27 -1.41 12.47
C ILE A 346 -6.27 -0.79 13.44
N GLY A 347 -6.78 -0.11 14.45
CA GLY A 347 -6.03 0.55 15.52
C GLY A 347 -5.78 -0.35 16.73
N THR A 348 -5.41 0.25 17.86
CA THR A 348 -5.41 -0.43 19.17
C THR A 348 -6.83 -0.84 19.55
N GLU A 349 -6.97 -1.70 20.55
CA GLU A 349 -8.28 -2.07 21.10
C GLU A 349 -9.11 -0.83 21.48
N GLU A 350 -8.49 0.13 22.19
CA GLU A 350 -9.14 1.36 22.63
C GLU A 350 -9.61 2.21 21.44
N GLU A 351 -8.76 2.40 20.44
CA GLU A 351 -9.08 3.17 19.24
C GLU A 351 -10.19 2.51 18.42
N ASN A 352 -10.17 1.18 18.28
CA ASN A 352 -11.20 0.41 17.59
C ASN A 352 -12.55 0.52 18.30
N ARG A 353 -12.59 0.38 19.63
CA ARG A 353 -13.82 0.54 20.43
C ARG A 353 -14.38 1.96 20.34
N ALA A 354 -13.53 2.98 20.41
CA ALA A 354 -13.93 4.37 20.28
C ALA A 354 -14.52 4.65 18.88
N ALA A 355 -13.88 4.16 17.82
CA ALA A 355 -14.37 4.30 16.45
C ALA A 355 -15.72 3.59 16.25
N LEU A 356 -15.86 2.36 16.76
CA LEU A 356 -17.12 1.61 16.70
C LEU A 356 -18.25 2.33 17.43
N SER A 357 -18.02 2.82 18.66
CA SER A 357 -19.00 3.57 19.44
C SER A 357 -19.47 4.85 18.74
N ALA A 358 -18.53 5.58 18.12
CA ALA A 358 -18.84 6.77 17.34
C ALA A 358 -19.66 6.43 16.08
N LEU A 359 -19.30 5.38 15.34
CA LEU A 359 -20.03 4.92 14.17
C LEU A 359 -21.43 4.42 14.54
N ALA A 360 -21.59 3.68 15.63
CA ALA A 360 -22.89 3.24 16.14
C ALA A 360 -23.79 4.43 16.48
N SER A 361 -23.24 5.45 17.17
CA SER A 361 -23.98 6.69 17.44
C SER A 361 -24.41 7.42 16.17
N PHE A 362 -23.53 7.47 15.15
CA PHE A 362 -23.81 8.11 13.88
C PHE A 362 -24.91 7.37 13.11
N MET A 363 -24.90 6.04 13.10
CA MET A 363 -25.89 5.21 12.41
C MET A 363 -27.24 5.19 13.14
N GLY A 364 -27.39 5.89 14.28
CA GLY A 364 -28.64 6.01 15.02
C GLY A 364 -28.95 4.78 15.88
N GLY A 365 -27.94 3.98 16.15
CA GLY A 365 -28.06 2.88 17.10
C GLY A 365 -28.02 3.44 18.52
N ASN A 366 -29.10 3.35 19.30
CA ASN A 366 -29.11 3.46 20.76
C ASN A 366 -28.43 2.23 21.39
N GLY A 367 -27.29 1.83 20.86
CA GLY A 367 -26.51 0.69 21.34
C GLY A 367 -25.57 1.12 22.45
N ALA A 368 -25.97 0.85 23.69
CA ALA A 368 -25.01 0.73 24.78
C ALA A 368 -23.96 -0.34 24.40
N PRO A 369 -22.65 -0.16 24.73
CA PRO A 369 -21.67 -1.17 24.45
C PRO A 369 -22.04 -2.44 25.21
N HIS A 370 -22.30 -3.53 24.49
CA HIS A 370 -22.33 -4.85 25.09
C HIS A 370 -20.97 -5.09 25.73
N ARG A 371 -20.97 -5.38 27.03
CA ARG A 371 -19.83 -5.61 27.93
C ARG A 371 -18.96 -6.80 27.48
#